data_4ff5977646477f45c0afb41552f518cb
#
_entry.id   4ff5977646477f45c0afb41552f518cb
#
_cell.length_a   1.000
_cell.length_b   1.000
_cell.length_c   1.000
_cell.angle_alpha   90.00
_cell.angle_beta   90.00
_cell.angle_gamma   90.00
#
_symmetry.space_group_name_H-M   'P 1'
#
loop_
_entity.id
_entity.type
_entity.pdbx_description
1 polymer ?
#
loop_
_entity_poly.entity_id
_entity_poly.type
_entity_poly.pdbx_seq_one_letter_code
_entity_poly.pdbx_strand_id
1 'polypeptide(L)'
;MSTEPIYCEHKPSPAKLDVLGAYDWPIWKKEVSTFPWTYSDQETCYVLKGRFIVTPDGGEPQEFKRGDLITFPKGMSCTWEILEDVEKHYTLG
;
A
#
# COMPACT_ATOMS: atom_id res chain seq x y z
N MET A 1 -5.34 16.51 8.29
CA MET A 1 -4.21 15.55 8.23
C MET A 1 -4.55 14.33 9.06
N SER A 2 -4.30 13.16 8.53
CA SER A 2 -4.56 11.94 9.26
C SER A 2 -3.47 11.68 10.29
N THR A 3 -3.86 11.26 11.50
CA THR A 3 -2.92 10.83 12.55
C THR A 3 -2.92 9.30 12.72
N GLU A 4 -3.73 8.61 11.90
CA GLU A 4 -3.81 7.16 11.98
C GLU A 4 -2.55 6.52 11.39
N PRO A 5 -2.09 5.39 11.97
CA PRO A 5 -0.93 4.70 11.44
C PRO A 5 -1.26 3.92 10.18
N ILE A 6 -0.22 3.58 9.43
CA ILE A 6 -0.31 2.61 8.34
C ILE A 6 -0.28 1.22 8.99
N TYR A 7 -1.25 0.37 8.65
CA TYR A 7 -1.27 -1.00 9.11
C TYR A 7 -0.69 -1.92 8.04
N CYS A 8 0.17 -2.85 8.44
CA CYS A 8 0.78 -3.79 7.52
C CYS A 8 0.84 -5.18 8.14
N GLU A 9 0.43 -6.17 7.37
CA GLU A 9 0.61 -7.57 7.72
C GLU A 9 1.50 -8.22 6.67
N HIS A 10 2.61 -8.80 7.09
CA HIS A 10 3.54 -9.49 6.20
C HIS A 10 3.06 -10.92 5.95
N LYS A 11 2.95 -11.30 4.68
CA LYS A 11 2.59 -12.65 4.24
C LYS A 11 1.34 -13.21 4.94
N PRO A 12 0.18 -12.52 4.79
CA PRO A 12 -1.07 -13.06 5.30
C PRO A 12 -1.36 -14.43 4.67
N SER A 13 -2.16 -15.26 5.33
CA SER A 13 -2.49 -16.58 4.79
C SER A 13 -3.32 -16.44 3.51
N PRO A 14 -3.19 -17.40 2.57
CA PRO A 14 -4.06 -17.41 1.38
C PRO A 14 -5.54 -17.42 1.73
N ALA A 15 -5.94 -18.12 2.80
CA ALA A 15 -7.33 -18.15 3.24
C ALA A 15 -7.83 -16.76 3.63
N LYS A 16 -7.00 -15.95 4.30
CA LYS A 16 -7.36 -14.58 4.66
C LYS A 16 -7.56 -13.72 3.42
N LEU A 17 -6.65 -13.83 2.45
CA LEU A 17 -6.74 -13.08 1.19
C LEU A 17 -8.01 -13.47 0.42
N ASP A 18 -8.37 -14.75 0.41
CA ASP A 18 -9.60 -15.25 -0.20
C ASP A 18 -10.84 -14.63 0.46
N VAL A 19 -10.89 -14.65 1.78
CA VAL A 19 -12.01 -14.08 2.54
C VAL A 19 -12.18 -12.59 2.27
N LEU A 20 -11.07 -11.87 2.14
CA LEU A 20 -11.09 -10.44 1.83
C LEU A 20 -11.45 -10.16 0.38
N GLY A 21 -11.34 -11.16 -0.51
CA GLY A 21 -11.54 -10.98 -1.95
C GLY A 21 -10.38 -10.25 -2.62
N ALA A 22 -9.19 -10.28 -2.01
CA ALA A 22 -8.05 -9.51 -2.48
C ALA A 22 -7.65 -9.82 -3.93
N TYR A 23 -7.77 -11.07 -4.34
CA TYR A 23 -7.40 -11.48 -5.69
C TYR A 23 -8.36 -10.96 -6.77
N ASP A 24 -9.54 -10.47 -6.37
CA ASP A 24 -10.54 -9.90 -7.27
C ASP A 24 -10.47 -8.38 -7.32
N TRP A 25 -9.66 -7.74 -6.47
CA TRP A 25 -9.49 -6.30 -6.49
C TRP A 25 -8.74 -5.88 -7.76
N PRO A 26 -8.98 -4.65 -8.26
CA PRO A 26 -8.21 -4.12 -9.41
C PRO A 26 -6.71 -4.13 -9.14
N ILE A 27 -5.94 -4.15 -10.21
CA ILE A 27 -4.48 -4.12 -10.16
C ILE A 27 -3.98 -2.74 -10.57
N TRP A 28 -3.04 -2.21 -9.79
CA TRP A 28 -2.32 -0.98 -10.10
C TRP A 28 -0.85 -1.32 -10.29
N LYS A 29 -0.25 -0.71 -11.32
CA LYS A 29 1.16 -0.90 -11.66
C LYS A 29 1.85 0.45 -11.74
N LYS A 30 3.09 0.51 -11.25
CA LYS A 30 3.89 1.71 -11.34
C LYS A 30 5.37 1.35 -11.40
N GLU A 31 6.08 1.98 -12.33
CA GLU A 31 7.52 1.79 -12.46
C GLU A 31 8.30 2.55 -11.37
N VAL A 32 9.59 2.23 -11.26
CA VAL A 32 10.53 2.93 -10.37
C VAL A 32 10.37 4.43 -10.56
N SER A 33 10.05 5.13 -9.47
CA SER A 33 9.75 6.57 -9.49
C SER A 33 9.58 7.09 -8.06
N THR A 34 9.52 8.41 -7.92
CA THR A 34 9.23 9.08 -6.65
C THR A 34 8.15 10.12 -6.91
N PHE A 35 7.10 10.10 -6.10
CA PHE A 35 5.97 11.01 -6.29
C PHE A 35 5.22 11.25 -4.97
N PRO A 36 4.58 12.44 -4.83
CA PRO A 36 3.71 12.71 -3.70
C PRO A 36 2.35 12.05 -3.92
N TRP A 37 1.69 11.68 -2.84
CA TRP A 37 0.35 11.08 -2.90
C TRP A 37 -0.48 11.48 -1.68
N THR A 38 -1.78 11.71 -1.90
CA THR A 38 -2.72 11.96 -0.81
C THR A 38 -3.89 10.99 -0.96
N TYR A 39 -4.23 10.29 0.10
CA TYR A 39 -5.32 9.31 0.09
C TYR A 39 -6.66 10.00 0.31
N SER A 40 -7.48 10.06 -0.74
CA SER A 40 -8.84 10.61 -0.64
C SER A 40 -9.78 9.67 0.12
N ASP A 41 -9.46 8.37 0.13
CA ASP A 41 -10.16 7.34 0.88
C ASP A 41 -9.16 6.42 1.55
N GLN A 42 -9.62 5.64 2.54
CA GLN A 42 -8.81 4.54 3.04
C GLN A 42 -8.54 3.57 1.89
N GLU A 43 -7.31 3.12 1.75
CA GLU A 43 -6.95 2.13 0.74
C GLU A 43 -6.33 0.91 1.41
N THR A 44 -6.82 -0.28 1.03
CA THR A 44 -6.19 -1.54 1.41
C THR A 44 -5.60 -2.16 0.13
N CYS A 45 -4.36 -2.59 0.18
CA CYS A 45 -3.71 -3.21 -0.97
C CYS A 45 -2.89 -4.43 -0.58
N TYR A 46 -2.74 -5.34 -1.54
CA TYR A 46 -1.91 -6.52 -1.41
C TYR A 46 -0.84 -6.49 -2.50
N VAL A 47 0.43 -6.47 -2.10
CA VAL A 47 1.55 -6.28 -3.02
C VAL A 47 1.92 -7.62 -3.66
N LEU A 48 1.79 -7.66 -5.00
CA LEU A 48 2.13 -8.85 -5.79
C LEU A 48 3.59 -8.86 -6.21
N LYS A 49 4.18 -7.67 -6.40
CA LYS A 49 5.51 -7.53 -6.97
C LYS A 49 6.10 -6.19 -6.56
N GLY A 50 7.42 -6.17 -6.35
CA GLY A 50 8.16 -4.93 -6.16
C GLY A 50 8.44 -4.58 -4.71
N ARG A 51 9.05 -3.40 -4.56
CA ARG A 51 9.47 -2.89 -3.26
C ARG A 51 9.41 -1.37 -3.29
N PHE A 52 8.92 -0.77 -2.22
CA PHE A 52 8.74 0.68 -2.16
C PHE A 52 8.78 1.19 -0.73
N ILE A 53 9.05 2.50 -0.60
CA ILE A 53 9.04 3.20 0.68
C ILE A 53 7.93 4.24 0.66
N VAL A 54 7.16 4.31 1.73
CA VAL A 54 6.15 5.36 1.94
C VAL A 54 6.55 6.16 3.16
N THR A 55 6.71 7.47 2.98
CA THR A 55 7.03 8.40 4.07
C THR A 55 5.84 9.33 4.26
N PRO A 56 5.04 9.14 5.34
CA PRO A 56 3.97 10.09 5.65
C PRO A 56 4.57 11.47 5.93
N ASP A 57 3.84 12.54 5.57
CA ASP A 57 4.30 13.90 5.85
C ASP A 57 4.46 14.07 7.36
N GLY A 58 5.66 14.46 7.78
CA GLY A 58 6.00 14.60 9.19
C GLY A 58 6.22 13.28 9.94
N GLY A 59 6.20 12.16 9.22
CA GLY A 59 6.38 10.83 9.80
C GLY A 59 7.66 10.15 9.35
N GLU A 60 7.81 8.90 9.75
CA GLU A 60 8.98 8.08 9.44
C GLU A 60 8.76 7.24 8.17
N PRO A 61 9.81 7.00 7.37
CA PRO A 61 9.70 6.13 6.22
C PRO A 61 9.42 4.69 6.63
N GLN A 62 8.55 4.02 5.87
CA GLN A 62 8.24 2.61 6.06
C GLN A 62 8.43 1.89 4.73
N GLU A 63 9.13 0.77 4.76
CA GLU A 63 9.38 -0.03 3.55
C GLU A 63 8.37 -1.16 3.45
N PHE A 64 7.85 -1.38 2.23
CA PHE A 64 6.91 -2.44 1.91
C PHE A 64 7.39 -3.22 0.71
N LYS A 65 6.94 -4.46 0.59
CA LYS A 65 7.40 -5.35 -0.47
C LYS A 65 6.35 -6.41 -0.80
N ARG A 66 6.65 -7.22 -1.80
CA ARG A 66 5.83 -8.36 -2.20
C ARG A 66 5.40 -9.18 -0.98
N GLY A 67 4.11 -9.48 -0.92
CA GLY A 67 3.50 -10.27 0.16
C GLY A 67 2.93 -9.43 1.29
N ASP A 68 3.06 -8.09 1.25
CA ASP A 68 2.50 -7.23 2.28
C ASP A 68 1.05 -6.87 1.99
N LEU A 69 0.21 -6.98 3.02
CA LEU A 69 -1.15 -6.49 3.01
C LEU A 69 -1.16 -5.21 3.84
N ILE A 70 -1.49 -4.08 3.20
CA ILE A 70 -1.29 -2.75 3.79
C ILE A 70 -2.60 -1.98 3.78
N THR A 71 -2.89 -1.28 4.88
CA THR A 71 -4.02 -0.34 4.93
C THR A 71 -3.49 1.06 5.19
N PHE A 72 -3.72 1.95 4.22
CA PHE A 72 -3.36 3.37 4.29
C PHE A 72 -4.58 4.17 4.75
N PRO A 73 -4.43 5.05 5.75
CA PRO A 73 -5.57 5.79 6.27
C PRO A 73 -6.03 6.90 5.32
N LYS A 74 -7.34 7.17 5.33
CA LYS A 74 -7.93 8.28 4.59
C LYS A 74 -7.31 9.61 5.03
N GLY A 75 -7.00 10.46 4.07
CA GLY A 75 -6.49 11.81 4.34
C GLY A 75 -5.00 11.91 4.54
N MET A 76 -4.28 10.78 4.52
CA MET A 76 -2.84 10.80 4.69
C MET A 76 -2.15 11.34 3.44
N SER A 77 -1.28 12.35 3.61
CA SER A 77 -0.37 12.80 2.56
C SER A 77 1.01 12.20 2.81
N CYS A 78 1.67 11.79 1.75
CA CYS A 78 2.93 11.05 1.86
C CYS A 78 3.75 11.17 0.59
N THR A 79 4.97 10.65 0.64
CA THR A 79 5.83 10.49 -0.52
C THR A 79 6.08 9.00 -0.74
N TRP A 80 5.86 8.55 -1.96
CA TRP A 80 6.17 7.20 -2.42
C TRP A 80 7.52 7.19 -3.12
N GLU A 81 8.38 6.23 -2.77
CA GLU A 81 9.62 5.94 -3.48
C GLU A 81 9.57 4.50 -3.94
N ILE A 82 9.34 4.27 -5.22
CA ILE A 82 9.32 2.92 -5.79
C ILE A 82 10.75 2.52 -6.14
N LEU A 83 11.25 1.49 -5.49
CA LEU A 83 12.61 0.98 -5.66
C LEU A 83 12.68 -0.15 -6.70
N GLU A 84 11.60 -0.90 -6.86
CA GLU A 84 11.41 -1.95 -7.86
C GLU A 84 9.98 -1.84 -8.35
N ASP A 85 9.76 -2.01 -9.66
CA ASP A 85 8.44 -1.89 -10.26
C ASP A 85 7.37 -2.62 -9.45
N VAL A 86 6.28 -1.92 -9.12
CA VAL A 86 5.23 -2.40 -8.23
C VAL A 86 4.00 -2.87 -8.99
N GLU A 87 3.44 -4.01 -8.56
CA GLU A 87 2.10 -4.44 -8.90
C GLU A 87 1.37 -4.76 -7.61
N LYS A 88 0.15 -4.27 -7.46
CA LYS A 88 -0.67 -4.54 -6.29
C LYS A 88 -2.14 -4.63 -6.64
N HIS A 89 -2.87 -5.49 -5.92
CA HIS A 89 -4.33 -5.43 -5.86
C HIS A 89 -4.70 -4.36 -4.84
N TYR A 90 -5.74 -3.57 -5.11
CA TYR A 90 -6.16 -2.53 -4.17
C TYR A 90 -7.67 -2.38 -4.11
N THR A 91 -8.17 -1.88 -2.98
CA THR A 91 -9.57 -1.51 -2.82
C THR A 91 -9.65 -0.24 -1.98
N LEU A 92 -10.66 0.58 -2.26
CA LEU A 92 -10.89 1.84 -1.56
C LEU A 92 -12.10 1.70 -0.63
N GLY A 93 -12.03 2.39 0.50
CA GLY A 93 -13.13 2.42 1.46
C GLY A 93 -13.00 1.61 2.73
#